data_ad620f240966c500cf235d8aa0e79f1b
#
_entry.id   ad620f240966c500cf235d8aa0e79f1b
#
_cell.length_a   1.000
_cell.length_b   1.000
_cell.length_c   1.000
_cell.angle_alpha   90.00
_cell.angle_beta   90.00
_cell.angle_gamma   90.00
#
_symmetry.space_group_name_H-M   'P 1'
#
loop_
_entity.id
_entity.type
_entity.pdbx_description
1 polymer ?
#
loop_
_entity_poly.entity_id
_entity_poly.type
_entity_poly.pdbx_seq_one_letter_code
_entity_poly.pdbx_strand_id
1 'polypeptide(L)'
;ILLITGYLNLICAKVVEKSDFESAESGDGILYQKVVSYISEHFREDITLRELSAKFGYNAKYLSHSLHTLTGIHFSKLLAMYRIEYAKKLITGNPSYSISKTALESGFSAINTFNRSFKELTGMTPSEYRDNSSAAKSSVE
;
A
#
# COMPACT_ATOMS: atom_id res chain seq x y z
N ILE A 1 6.20 7.82 -6.35
CA ILE A 1 7.30 7.67 -5.38
C ILE A 1 7.18 8.68 -4.25
N LEU A 2 6.89 9.95 -4.54
CA LEU A 2 6.78 11.01 -3.52
C LEU A 2 5.54 10.91 -2.64
N LEU A 3 4.44 10.30 -3.08
CA LEU A 3 3.18 10.23 -2.33
C LEU A 3 3.11 9.07 -1.35
N ILE A 4 3.69 7.91 -1.63
CA ILE A 4 3.79 6.83 -0.63
C ILE A 4 4.99 7.04 0.28
N THR A 5 6.10 7.56 -0.22
CA THR A 5 7.18 7.98 0.66
C THR A 5 6.70 9.10 1.58
N GLY A 6 5.86 10.02 1.10
CA GLY A 6 5.20 11.03 1.91
C GLY A 6 4.14 10.45 2.87
N TYR A 7 3.35 9.47 2.44
CA TYR A 7 2.34 8.81 3.29
C TYR A 7 2.98 7.84 4.29
N LEU A 8 3.98 7.08 3.87
CA LEU A 8 4.81 6.26 4.77
C LEU A 8 5.61 7.12 5.74
N ASN A 9 6.14 8.26 5.30
CA ASN A 9 6.79 9.22 6.18
C ASN A 9 5.79 9.90 7.14
N LEU A 10 4.55 10.17 6.70
CA LEU A 10 3.48 10.67 7.56
C LEU A 10 3.01 9.61 8.56
N ILE A 11 2.94 8.36 8.15
CA ILE A 11 2.63 7.23 9.04
C ILE A 11 3.79 7.00 10.01
N CYS A 12 5.03 7.03 9.52
CA CYS A 12 6.22 6.96 10.37
C CYS A 12 6.33 8.17 11.30
N ALA A 13 6.03 9.38 10.83
CA ALA A 13 6.00 10.59 11.65
C ALA A 13 4.90 10.53 12.72
N LYS A 14 3.69 10.04 12.38
CA LYS A 14 2.61 9.84 13.36
C LYS A 14 2.94 8.73 14.35
N VAL A 15 3.65 7.70 13.93
CA VAL A 15 4.15 6.65 14.83
C VAL A 15 5.23 7.21 15.74
N VAL A 16 6.11 8.05 15.22
CA VAL A 16 7.17 8.72 16.00
C VAL A 16 6.62 9.81 16.93
N GLU A 17 5.62 10.58 16.51
CA GLU A 17 4.98 11.60 17.38
C GLU A 17 4.11 11.00 18.49
N LYS A 18 3.53 9.80 18.25
CA LYS A 18 2.68 9.12 19.22
C LYS A 18 3.47 8.17 20.12
N SER A 19 4.69 7.88 19.76
CA SER A 19 5.64 7.15 20.58
C SER A 19 6.52 8.16 21.30
N ASP A 20 6.13 8.56 22.49
CA ASP A 20 7.15 8.92 23.46
C ASP A 20 8.24 7.82 23.40
N PHE A 21 9.48 8.20 23.46
CA PHE A 21 10.68 7.39 23.25
C PHE A 21 10.71 5.99 23.93
N GLU A 22 9.75 5.72 24.81
CA GLU A 22 9.56 4.44 25.50
C GLU A 22 8.78 3.38 24.70
N SER A 23 8.04 3.77 23.66
CA SER A 23 7.22 2.82 22.88
C SER A 23 7.93 2.23 21.65
N ALA A 24 9.09 2.73 21.27
CA ALA A 24 9.91 2.14 20.20
C ALA A 24 10.49 0.75 20.59
N GLU A 25 10.57 0.47 21.89
CA GLU A 25 10.88 -0.86 22.43
C GLU A 25 9.61 -1.68 22.74
N SER A 26 8.41 -1.12 22.54
CA SER A 26 7.18 -1.89 22.73
C SER A 26 7.03 -2.92 21.61
N GLY A 27 6.54 -4.12 21.98
CA GLY A 27 6.32 -5.20 21.02
C GLY A 27 5.47 -4.80 19.80
N ASP A 28 4.66 -3.77 19.93
CA ASP A 28 3.80 -3.24 18.83
C ASP A 28 4.61 -2.53 17.74
N GLY A 29 5.65 -1.78 18.08
CA GLY A 29 6.55 -1.14 17.11
C GLY A 29 7.33 -2.16 16.29
N ILE A 30 7.83 -3.21 16.94
CA ILE A 30 8.53 -4.31 16.28
C ILE A 30 7.57 -5.08 15.36
N LEU A 31 6.37 -5.35 15.85
CA LEU A 31 5.33 -6.02 15.06
C LEU A 31 4.97 -5.23 13.81
N TYR A 32 4.78 -3.92 13.94
CA TYR A 32 4.52 -3.03 12.81
C TYR A 32 5.63 -3.10 11.75
N GLN A 33 6.89 -3.02 12.16
CA GLN A 33 8.04 -3.13 11.25
C GLN A 33 8.06 -4.46 10.51
N LYS A 34 7.78 -5.58 11.19
CA LYS A 34 7.68 -6.91 10.58
C LYS A 34 6.57 -6.97 9.53
N VAL A 35 5.40 -6.43 9.84
CA VAL A 35 4.25 -6.41 8.92
C VAL A 35 4.54 -5.57 7.70
N VAL A 36 5.06 -4.36 7.87
CA VAL A 36 5.39 -3.46 6.77
C VAL A 36 6.47 -4.04 5.87
N SER A 37 7.51 -4.61 6.45
CA SER A 37 8.58 -5.29 5.71
C SER A 37 8.03 -6.45 4.88
N TYR A 38 7.18 -7.28 5.48
CA TYR A 38 6.56 -8.40 4.77
C TYR A 38 5.66 -7.94 3.63
N ILE A 39 4.82 -6.93 3.85
CA ILE A 39 3.97 -6.36 2.81
C ILE A 39 4.82 -5.80 1.66
N SER A 40 5.88 -5.07 1.95
CA SER A 40 6.75 -4.48 0.93
C SER A 40 7.40 -5.52 0.00
N GLU A 41 7.65 -6.71 0.50
CA GLU A 41 8.25 -7.81 -0.27
C GLU A 41 7.21 -8.70 -0.98
N HIS A 42 5.99 -8.81 -0.43
CA HIS A 42 4.98 -9.79 -0.84
C HIS A 42 3.64 -9.18 -1.29
N PHE A 43 3.52 -7.87 -1.46
CA PHE A 43 2.24 -7.20 -1.74
C PHE A 43 1.56 -7.66 -3.04
N ARG A 44 2.32 -8.23 -3.98
CA ARG A 44 1.77 -8.78 -5.22
C ARG A 44 1.15 -10.17 -5.06
N GLU A 45 1.47 -10.83 -3.96
CA GLU A 45 0.93 -12.15 -3.62
C GLU A 45 -0.44 -12.02 -2.93
N ASP A 46 -1.17 -13.11 -2.88
CA ASP A 46 -2.45 -13.16 -2.16
C ASP A 46 -2.18 -13.37 -0.67
N ILE A 47 -1.90 -12.27 0.03
CA ILE A 47 -1.60 -12.27 1.45
C ILE A 47 -2.81 -11.80 2.27
N THR A 48 -3.07 -12.49 3.37
CA THR A 48 -4.16 -12.17 4.30
C THR A 48 -3.62 -11.83 5.68
N LEU A 49 -4.40 -11.07 6.42
CA LEU A 49 -4.09 -10.77 7.82
C LEU A 49 -3.99 -12.04 8.67
N ARG A 50 -4.79 -13.06 8.35
CA ARG A 50 -4.77 -14.36 9.02
C ARG A 50 -3.43 -15.08 8.83
N GLU A 51 -2.92 -15.08 7.61
CA GLU A 51 -1.62 -15.69 7.30
C GLU A 51 -0.47 -14.94 7.99
N LEU A 52 -0.51 -13.61 7.96
CA LEU A 52 0.48 -12.80 8.67
C LEU A 52 0.47 -13.08 10.17
N SER A 53 -0.70 -13.13 10.76
CA SER A 53 -0.82 -13.39 12.21
C SER A 53 -0.29 -14.77 12.58
N ALA A 54 -0.58 -15.79 11.78
CA ALA A 54 -0.04 -17.13 11.95
C ALA A 54 1.49 -17.15 11.79
N LYS A 55 2.01 -16.47 10.77
CA LYS A 55 3.45 -16.39 10.50
C LYS A 55 4.23 -15.73 11.63
N PHE A 56 3.70 -14.69 12.23
CA PHE A 56 4.36 -13.95 13.31
C PHE A 56 3.98 -14.42 14.72
N GLY A 57 3.11 -15.44 14.83
CA GLY A 57 2.71 -16.00 16.13
C GLY A 57 1.73 -15.12 16.91
N TYR A 58 0.90 -14.32 16.24
CA TYR A 58 -0.09 -13.45 16.86
C TYR A 58 -1.50 -13.88 16.51
N ASN A 59 -2.46 -13.44 17.33
CA ASN A 59 -3.88 -13.54 16.99
C ASN A 59 -4.24 -12.48 15.94
N ALA A 60 -5.04 -12.86 14.94
CA ALA A 60 -5.43 -11.95 13.84
C ALA A 60 -6.16 -10.70 14.33
N LYS A 61 -7.02 -10.83 15.35
CA LYS A 61 -7.71 -9.69 15.96
C LYS A 61 -6.76 -8.73 16.65
N TYR A 62 -5.78 -9.25 17.37
CA TYR A 62 -4.74 -8.46 18.01
C TYR A 62 -3.91 -7.71 16.96
N LEU A 63 -3.46 -8.41 15.91
CA LEU A 63 -2.68 -7.81 14.83
C LEU A 63 -3.46 -6.69 14.13
N SER A 64 -4.74 -6.92 13.82
CA SER A 64 -5.61 -5.91 13.22
C SER A 64 -5.76 -4.67 14.11
N HIS A 65 -6.01 -4.88 15.38
CA HIS A 65 -6.15 -3.79 16.36
C HIS A 65 -4.87 -2.99 16.53
N SER A 66 -3.74 -3.68 16.68
CA SER A 66 -2.43 -3.04 16.84
C SER A 66 -2.05 -2.20 15.60
N LEU A 67 -2.22 -2.74 14.40
CA LEU A 67 -2.00 -1.98 13.16
C LEU A 67 -2.88 -0.74 13.09
N HIS A 68 -4.17 -0.87 13.35
CA HIS A 68 -5.10 0.26 13.30
C HIS A 68 -4.79 1.31 14.37
N THR A 69 -4.42 0.89 15.57
CA THR A 69 -4.06 1.81 16.67
C THR A 69 -2.80 2.60 16.34
N LEU A 70 -1.80 1.95 15.75
CA LEU A 70 -0.53 2.59 15.40
C LEU A 70 -0.64 3.50 14.17
N THR A 71 -1.37 3.09 13.15
CA THR A 71 -1.37 3.75 11.83
C THR A 71 -2.65 4.50 11.50
N GLY A 72 -3.76 4.17 12.16
CA GLY A 72 -5.10 4.62 11.77
C GLY A 72 -5.63 3.93 10.51
N ILE A 73 -4.92 2.93 9.98
CA ILE A 73 -5.21 2.29 8.70
C ILE A 73 -5.40 0.79 8.91
N HIS A 74 -6.43 0.21 8.28
CA HIS A 74 -6.61 -1.24 8.26
C HIS A 74 -5.63 -1.92 7.31
N PHE A 75 -5.32 -3.18 7.59
CA PHE A 75 -4.40 -4.00 6.78
C PHE A 75 -4.74 -3.99 5.28
N SER A 76 -6.01 -4.14 4.93
CA SER A 76 -6.47 -4.16 3.53
C SER A 76 -6.14 -2.85 2.80
N LYS A 77 -6.28 -1.72 3.47
CA LYS A 77 -5.93 -0.42 2.89
C LYS A 77 -4.43 -0.24 2.76
N LEU A 78 -3.67 -0.66 3.76
CA LEU A 78 -2.21 -0.64 3.71
C LEU A 78 -1.67 -1.48 2.55
N LEU A 79 -2.21 -2.68 2.37
CA LEU A 79 -1.87 -3.55 1.24
C LEU A 79 -2.23 -2.91 -0.11
N ALA A 80 -3.43 -2.31 -0.20
CA ALA A 80 -3.86 -1.60 -1.40
C ALA A 80 -2.94 -0.44 -1.76
N MET A 81 -2.44 0.30 -0.77
CA MET A 81 -1.50 1.41 -0.99
C MET A 81 -0.21 0.94 -1.69
N TYR A 82 0.38 -0.16 -1.26
CA TYR A 82 1.56 -0.75 -1.92
C TYR A 82 1.25 -1.19 -3.34
N ARG A 83 0.14 -1.87 -3.54
CA ARG A 83 -0.30 -2.35 -4.85
C ARG A 83 -0.58 -1.20 -5.84
N ILE A 84 -1.23 -0.15 -5.39
CA ILE A 84 -1.55 1.01 -6.24
C ILE A 84 -0.29 1.78 -6.63
N GLU A 85 0.66 1.92 -5.72
CA GLU A 85 1.92 2.57 -6.07
C GLU A 85 2.71 1.79 -7.12
N TYR A 86 2.73 0.49 -7.02
CA TYR A 86 3.30 -0.36 -8.05
C TYR A 86 2.54 -0.27 -9.38
N ALA A 87 1.21 -0.24 -9.33
CA ALA A 87 0.36 -0.05 -10.51
C ALA A 87 0.65 1.28 -11.23
N LYS A 88 0.87 2.36 -10.49
CA LYS A 88 1.26 3.65 -11.06
C LYS A 88 2.57 3.55 -11.85
N LYS A 89 3.55 2.84 -11.32
CA LYS A 89 4.82 2.58 -12.02
C LYS A 89 4.62 1.72 -13.28
N LEU A 90 3.75 0.73 -13.22
CA LEU A 90 3.42 -0.10 -14.39
C LEU A 90 2.73 0.70 -15.49
N ILE A 91 1.78 1.57 -15.14
CA ILE A 91 1.07 2.41 -16.10
C ILE A 91 2.02 3.35 -16.83
N THR A 92 2.93 3.98 -16.12
CA THR A 92 3.89 4.92 -16.71
C THR A 92 5.04 4.25 -17.45
N GLY A 93 5.45 3.08 -17.00
CA GLY A 93 6.58 2.33 -17.57
C GLY A 93 6.19 1.38 -18.71
N ASN A 94 4.93 0.96 -18.78
CA ASN A 94 4.43 0.00 -19.75
C ASN A 94 3.12 0.49 -20.41
N PRO A 95 3.20 1.45 -21.33
CA PRO A 95 1.98 2.04 -21.95
C PRO A 95 1.12 1.02 -22.69
N SER A 96 1.69 -0.11 -23.12
CA SER A 96 0.97 -1.17 -23.83
C SER A 96 0.15 -2.08 -22.92
N TYR A 97 0.33 -2.01 -21.60
CA TYR A 97 -0.44 -2.83 -20.67
C TYR A 97 -1.89 -2.37 -20.59
N SER A 98 -2.82 -3.32 -20.67
CA SER A 98 -4.23 -3.03 -20.35
C SER A 98 -4.39 -2.71 -18.87
N ILE A 99 -5.45 -2.02 -18.51
CA ILE A 99 -5.79 -1.74 -17.10
C ILE A 99 -6.00 -3.05 -16.34
N SER A 100 -6.63 -4.05 -16.96
CA SER A 100 -6.82 -5.38 -16.37
C SER A 100 -5.49 -6.08 -16.09
N LYS A 101 -4.54 -6.02 -17.02
CA LYS A 101 -3.20 -6.58 -16.83
C LYS A 101 -2.45 -5.87 -15.70
N THR A 102 -2.54 -4.56 -15.67
CA THR A 102 -1.93 -3.74 -14.59
C THR A 102 -2.49 -4.12 -13.22
N ALA A 103 -3.80 -4.33 -13.11
CA ALA A 103 -4.45 -4.75 -11.87
C ALA A 103 -3.92 -6.10 -11.38
N LEU A 104 -3.87 -7.09 -12.27
CA LEU A 104 -3.36 -8.43 -11.95
C LEU A 104 -1.88 -8.42 -11.54
N GLU A 105 -1.04 -7.74 -12.31
CA GLU A 105 0.38 -7.62 -12.03
C GLU A 105 0.68 -6.91 -10.71
N SER A 106 -0.23 -6.04 -10.28
CA SER A 106 -0.14 -5.32 -9.01
C SER A 106 -0.65 -6.12 -7.81
N GLY A 107 -1.20 -7.32 -8.04
CA GLY A 107 -1.68 -8.21 -6.99
C GLY A 107 -3.18 -8.16 -6.70
N PHE A 108 -3.96 -7.42 -7.49
CA PHE A 108 -5.42 -7.41 -7.35
C PHE A 108 -6.06 -8.61 -8.05
N SER A 109 -6.95 -9.32 -7.36
CA SER A 109 -7.70 -10.42 -7.92
C SER A 109 -8.95 -9.98 -8.69
N ALA A 110 -9.44 -8.77 -8.46
CA ALA A 110 -10.65 -8.23 -9.07
C ALA A 110 -10.42 -6.81 -9.59
N ILE A 111 -10.77 -6.58 -10.87
CA ILE A 111 -10.63 -5.28 -11.52
C ILE A 111 -11.47 -4.19 -10.85
N ASN A 112 -12.66 -4.52 -10.37
CA ASN A 112 -13.52 -3.54 -9.69
C ASN A 112 -12.90 -3.05 -8.37
N THR A 113 -12.27 -3.94 -7.62
CA THR A 113 -11.54 -3.58 -6.40
C THR A 113 -10.33 -2.71 -6.73
N PHE A 114 -9.60 -3.05 -7.78
CA PHE A 114 -8.50 -2.24 -8.27
C PHE A 114 -8.94 -0.81 -8.64
N ASN A 115 -9.96 -0.68 -9.49
CA ASN A 115 -10.46 0.61 -9.94
C ASN A 115 -10.92 1.50 -8.78
N ARG A 116 -11.66 0.92 -7.83
CA ARG A 116 -12.11 1.62 -6.62
C ARG A 116 -10.95 2.08 -5.75
N SER A 117 -10.00 1.20 -5.46
CA SER A 117 -8.82 1.52 -4.66
C SER A 117 -7.94 2.56 -5.34
N PHE A 118 -7.75 2.45 -6.65
CA PHE A 118 -6.98 3.41 -7.42
C PHE A 118 -7.59 4.82 -7.36
N LYS A 119 -8.90 4.92 -7.58
CA LYS A 119 -9.61 6.20 -7.50
C LYS A 119 -9.62 6.77 -6.08
N GLU A 120 -9.82 5.93 -5.07
CA GLU A 120 -9.78 6.36 -3.67
C GLU A 120 -8.42 6.93 -3.27
N LEU A 121 -7.33 6.28 -3.69
CA LEU A 121 -5.98 6.63 -3.28
C LEU A 121 -5.32 7.71 -4.15
N THR A 122 -5.71 7.85 -5.42
CA THR A 122 -5.11 8.81 -6.36
C THR A 122 -6.03 9.97 -6.74
N GLY A 123 -7.32 9.85 -6.49
CA GLY A 123 -8.34 10.83 -6.91
C GLY A 123 -8.79 10.69 -8.35
N MET A 124 -8.23 9.78 -9.13
CA MET A 124 -8.58 9.56 -10.54
C MET A 124 -8.64 8.08 -10.88
N THR A 125 -9.30 7.76 -12.00
CA THR A 125 -9.32 6.38 -12.51
C THR A 125 -7.96 5.98 -13.09
N PRO A 126 -7.67 4.68 -13.21
CA PRO A 126 -6.43 4.23 -13.86
C PRO A 126 -6.26 4.74 -15.30
N SER A 127 -7.36 4.84 -16.05
CA SER A 127 -7.35 5.37 -17.43
C SER A 127 -7.02 6.86 -17.46
N GLU A 128 -7.66 7.66 -16.62
CA GLU A 128 -7.34 9.08 -16.45
C GLU A 128 -5.90 9.31 -16.05
N TYR A 129 -5.39 8.50 -15.14
CA TYR A 129 -3.99 8.55 -14.72
C TYR A 129 -3.03 8.27 -15.87
N ARG A 130 -3.34 7.27 -16.71
CA ARG A 130 -2.58 6.96 -17.93
C ARG A 130 -2.56 8.13 -18.90
N ASP A 131 -3.72 8.69 -19.19
CA ASP A 131 -3.87 9.77 -20.14
C ASP A 131 -3.11 11.03 -19.69
N ASN A 132 -3.20 11.37 -18.42
CA ASN A 132 -2.47 12.49 -17.82
C ASN A 132 -0.95 12.26 -17.85
N SER A 133 -0.49 11.04 -17.60
CA SER A 133 0.93 10.70 -17.66
C SER A 133 1.50 10.76 -19.07
N SER A 134 0.71 10.39 -20.07
CA SER A 134 1.08 10.48 -21.48
C SER A 134 1.15 11.93 -21.94
N ALA A 135 0.21 12.77 -21.54
CA ALA A 135 0.18 14.20 -21.86
C ALA A 135 1.39 14.93 -21.24
N ALA A 136 1.78 14.61 -20.01
CA ALA A 136 2.94 15.20 -19.36
C ALA A 136 4.26 14.85 -20.07
N LYS A 137 4.38 13.65 -20.64
CA LYS A 137 5.56 13.24 -21.43
C LYS A 137 5.65 14.02 -22.77
N SER A 138 4.52 14.28 -23.41
CA SER A 138 4.46 15.02 -24.68
C SER A 138 4.78 16.52 -24.54
N SER A 139 4.69 17.06 -23.35
CA SER A 139 4.96 18.49 -23.07
C SER A 139 6.45 18.79 -22.81
N VAL A 140 7.29 17.76 -22.69
CA VAL A 140 8.73 17.89 -22.38
C VAL A 140 9.61 17.73 -23.64
N GLU A 141 9.04 17.29 -24.77
CA GLU A 141 9.69 17.23 -26.08
C GLU A 141 9.42 18.52 -26.90
#